data_2287951fad782da08d7606b7a7d5f4f5
#
_entry.id   2287951fad782da08d7606b7a7d5f4f5
#
_cell.length_a   1.000
_cell.length_b   1.000
_cell.length_c   1.000
_cell.angle_alpha   90.00
_cell.angle_beta   90.00
_cell.angle_gamma   90.00
#
_symmetry.space_group_name_H-M   'P 1'
#
loop_
_entity.id
_entity.type
_entity.pdbx_description
1 polymer ?
#
loop_
_entity_poly.entity_id
_entity_poly.type
_entity_poly.pdbx_seq_one_letter_code
_entity_poly.pdbx_strand_id
1 'polypeptide(L)'
;LHQHFVTNNDRRIISQDMNRKTIGYNHARTELSTSITAKWMPTERLGLSVTLREEMYGAQWTPLIPAFYADYLISKRGTIRAKASVSRNYRYPTLNDLYFQPGGNTDLVPESGFSYDGGISFAVGKEGVYSLHGEATWFDSYIDDWILWLPLGGNTNYWTPLNMKDVHAYGVELKAGYDRMLSKEWQLGLDGNFSWTPSVNRGEAFSKGDRSLGRQLPYVPVYSAAVTGRLAYKSWRLLYKWCYYSERFTMTSNAFTYTGNVPYYLMNDVTLEKLFSARWADFSVKAAVKNLFDEEYVSVLGRPMPGINFEI
;
A
#
# COMPACT_ATOMS: atom_id res chain seq x y z
N LEU A 1 17.53 12.51 -10.82
CA LEU A 1 18.66 11.89 -10.10
C LEU A 1 18.33 11.90 -8.62
N HIS A 2 18.32 10.74 -8.00
CA HIS A 2 18.18 10.58 -6.56
C HIS A 2 19.42 9.93 -6.00
N GLN A 3 19.80 10.32 -4.78
CA GLN A 3 20.89 9.72 -4.07
C GLN A 3 20.39 9.25 -2.71
N HIS A 4 20.55 7.96 -2.45
CA HIS A 4 20.12 7.32 -1.22
C HIS A 4 21.33 6.96 -0.37
N PHE A 5 21.20 7.17 0.95
CA PHE A 5 22.20 6.83 1.94
C PHE A 5 21.55 5.98 3.01
N VAL A 6 22.21 4.92 3.41
CA VAL A 6 21.90 4.23 4.66
C VAL A 6 23.13 4.19 5.52
N THR A 7 23.02 4.71 6.73
CA THR A 7 24.08 4.69 7.73
C THR A 7 23.55 4.08 9.02
N ASN A 8 24.30 3.21 9.62
CA ASN A 8 24.07 2.75 10.98
C ASN A 8 25.27 3.09 11.83
N ASN A 9 25.08 4.02 12.77
CA ASN A 9 26.08 4.39 13.76
C ASN A 9 25.80 3.69 15.10
N ASP A 10 25.16 2.53 15.09
CA ASP A 10 24.87 1.79 16.31
C ASP A 10 26.19 1.41 17.00
N ARG A 11 26.39 1.99 18.19
CA ARG A 11 27.56 1.77 19.02
C ARG A 11 27.46 0.51 19.89
N ARG A 12 26.44 -0.32 19.70
CA ARG A 12 26.33 -1.57 20.41
C ARG A 12 27.49 -2.49 20.04
N ILE A 13 28.11 -3.08 21.06
CA ILE A 13 29.18 -4.05 20.88
C ILE A 13 28.50 -5.35 20.40
N ILE A 14 28.66 -5.69 19.14
CA ILE A 14 28.04 -6.89 18.54
C ILE A 14 28.99 -8.11 18.69
N SER A 15 30.27 -7.92 18.96
CA SER A 15 31.21 -9.02 19.14
C SER A 15 31.72 -9.10 20.58
N GLN A 16 31.83 -10.32 21.09
CA GLN A 16 32.54 -10.63 22.34
C GLN A 16 34.06 -10.49 22.22
N ASP A 17 34.54 -10.01 21.07
CA ASP A 17 35.95 -9.80 20.84
C ASP A 17 36.44 -8.62 21.70
N MET A 18 37.47 -8.84 22.48
CA MET A 18 38.03 -7.92 23.45
C MET A 18 38.49 -6.57 22.88
N ASN A 19 38.52 -6.43 21.58
CA ASN A 19 38.94 -5.21 20.87
C ASN A 19 37.87 -4.15 20.70
N ARG A 20 36.67 -4.31 21.24
CA ARG A 20 35.58 -3.30 21.28
C ARG A 20 35.42 -2.50 19.99
N LYS A 21 35.46 -3.14 18.83
CA LYS A 21 35.20 -2.46 17.57
C LYS A 21 33.73 -2.11 17.47
N THR A 22 33.45 -0.83 17.31
CA THR A 22 32.14 -0.34 16.88
C THR A 22 31.91 -0.81 15.45
N ILE A 23 30.92 -1.67 15.23
CA ILE A 23 30.52 -2.08 13.88
C ILE A 23 29.46 -1.12 13.43
N GLY A 24 29.85 -0.08 12.73
CA GLY A 24 28.96 0.77 11.96
C GLY A 24 29.03 0.42 10.48
N TYR A 25 28.00 0.70 9.73
CA TYR A 25 28.05 0.63 8.27
C TYR A 25 27.53 1.93 7.65
N ASN A 26 28.10 2.25 6.50
CA ASN A 26 27.69 3.39 5.69
C ASN A 26 27.69 2.93 4.23
N HIS A 27 26.52 2.87 3.63
CA HIS A 27 26.34 2.53 2.22
C HIS A 27 25.58 3.65 1.52
N ALA A 28 26.03 4.00 0.33
CA ALA A 28 25.39 4.99 -0.52
C ALA A 28 25.15 4.38 -1.90
N ARG A 29 24.03 4.73 -2.51
CA ARG A 29 23.69 4.32 -3.88
C ARG A 29 23.09 5.51 -4.62
N THR A 30 23.65 5.80 -5.80
CA THR A 30 23.08 6.76 -6.73
C THR A 30 22.02 6.07 -7.57
N GLU A 31 20.85 6.70 -7.69
CA GLU A 31 19.75 6.17 -8.47
C GLU A 31 19.31 7.21 -9.52
N LEU A 32 19.10 6.75 -10.73
CA LEU A 32 18.57 7.55 -11.84
C LEU A 32 17.34 6.85 -12.39
N SER A 33 16.25 7.59 -12.56
CA SER A 33 15.05 7.10 -13.23
C SER A 33 14.71 8.02 -14.37
N THR A 34 14.52 7.45 -15.55
CA THR A 34 14.12 8.15 -16.77
C THR A 34 12.86 7.51 -17.33
N SER A 35 11.89 8.31 -17.73
CA SER A 35 10.68 7.82 -18.37
C SER A 35 10.21 8.70 -19.49
N ILE A 36 9.63 8.08 -20.53
CA ILE A 36 8.96 8.73 -21.64
C ILE A 36 7.52 8.21 -21.69
N THR A 37 6.57 9.12 -21.76
CA THR A 37 5.16 8.78 -21.91
C THR A 37 4.61 9.40 -23.17
N ALA A 38 4.05 8.59 -24.04
CA ALA A 38 3.27 9.01 -25.19
C ALA A 38 1.78 8.78 -24.92
N LYS A 39 0.96 9.79 -25.23
CA LYS A 39 -0.50 9.72 -25.14
C LYS A 39 -1.09 9.95 -26.52
N TRP A 40 -2.08 9.15 -26.88
CA TRP A 40 -2.77 9.24 -28.14
C TRP A 40 -4.28 9.11 -27.95
N MET A 41 -5.02 9.98 -28.57
CA MET A 41 -6.49 9.98 -28.56
C MET A 41 -7.01 9.82 -29.98
N PRO A 42 -7.09 8.58 -30.49
CA PRO A 42 -7.54 8.34 -31.88
C PRO A 42 -8.99 8.75 -32.12
N THR A 43 -9.78 8.80 -31.07
CA THR A 43 -11.16 9.28 -31.08
C THR A 43 -11.47 10.06 -29.81
N GLU A 44 -12.57 10.82 -29.75
CA GLU A 44 -13.06 11.48 -28.52
C GLU A 44 -13.37 10.51 -27.39
N ARG A 45 -13.46 9.22 -27.65
CA ARG A 45 -13.86 8.21 -26.69
C ARG A 45 -12.73 7.30 -26.25
N LEU A 46 -11.67 7.18 -27.05
CA LEU A 46 -10.56 6.24 -26.79
C LEU A 46 -9.29 7.03 -26.47
N GLY A 47 -8.79 6.83 -25.27
CA GLY A 47 -7.48 7.28 -24.82
C GLY A 47 -6.51 6.09 -24.71
N LEU A 48 -5.31 6.25 -25.25
CA LEU A 48 -4.22 5.29 -25.17
C LEU A 48 -2.99 5.97 -24.60
N SER A 49 -2.25 5.26 -23.77
CA SER A 49 -0.99 5.76 -23.22
C SER A 49 0.04 4.63 -23.18
N VAL A 50 1.27 4.95 -23.56
CA VAL A 50 2.43 4.08 -23.46
C VAL A 50 3.49 4.81 -22.65
N THR A 51 3.98 4.16 -21.61
CA THR A 51 5.11 4.65 -20.82
C THR A 51 6.26 3.65 -20.92
N LEU A 52 7.44 4.15 -21.22
CA LEU A 52 8.69 3.38 -21.16
C LEU A 52 9.54 3.99 -20.05
N ARG A 53 9.97 3.19 -19.10
CA ARG A 53 10.82 3.59 -18.00
C ARG A 53 12.07 2.74 -17.96
N GLU A 54 13.18 3.36 -17.62
CA GLU A 54 14.45 2.69 -17.35
C GLU A 54 15.09 3.34 -16.12
N GLU A 55 15.69 2.53 -15.28
CA GLU A 55 16.28 2.96 -14.02
C GLU A 55 17.72 2.46 -13.90
N MET A 56 18.52 3.18 -13.14
CA MET A 56 19.87 2.80 -12.81
C MET A 56 20.06 2.81 -11.29
N TYR A 57 20.59 1.74 -10.76
CA TYR A 57 20.90 1.56 -9.34
C TYR A 57 22.41 1.33 -9.17
N GLY A 58 23.11 2.36 -8.74
CA GLY A 58 24.57 2.37 -8.76
C GLY A 58 25.10 2.31 -10.19
N ALA A 59 25.70 1.20 -10.60
CA ALA A 59 26.18 0.95 -11.96
C ALA A 59 25.28 -0.03 -12.76
N GLN A 60 24.18 -0.48 -12.20
CA GLN A 60 23.30 -1.49 -12.81
C GLN A 60 22.07 -0.84 -13.41
N TRP A 61 21.82 -1.10 -14.69
CA TRP A 61 20.63 -0.67 -15.39
C TRP A 61 19.52 -1.72 -15.28
N THR A 62 18.29 -1.28 -15.08
CA THR A 62 17.14 -2.17 -15.13
C THR A 62 16.85 -2.59 -16.56
N PRO A 63 16.21 -3.74 -16.78
CA PRO A 63 15.52 -3.98 -18.04
C PRO A 63 14.47 -2.89 -18.30
N LEU A 64 14.15 -2.64 -19.56
CA LEU A 64 13.10 -1.70 -19.93
C LEU A 64 11.77 -2.08 -19.24
N ILE A 65 11.11 -1.10 -18.64
CA ILE A 65 9.89 -1.24 -17.87
C ILE A 65 8.74 -0.55 -18.62
N PRO A 66 8.05 -1.30 -19.53
CA PRO A 66 6.92 -0.77 -20.28
C PRO A 66 5.64 -0.80 -19.43
N ALA A 67 4.76 0.17 -19.71
CA ALA A 67 3.38 0.17 -19.25
C ALA A 67 2.47 0.68 -20.38
N PHE A 68 1.34 -0.02 -20.58
CA PHE A 68 0.28 0.35 -21.52
C PHE A 68 -0.99 0.61 -20.73
N TYR A 69 -1.69 1.64 -21.10
CA TYR A 69 -2.97 2.01 -20.53
C TYR A 69 -3.93 2.37 -21.64
N ALA A 70 -5.18 1.94 -21.51
CA ALA A 70 -6.29 2.29 -22.39
C ALA A 70 -7.52 2.69 -21.56
N ASP A 71 -8.22 3.72 -21.98
CA ASP A 71 -9.53 4.07 -21.48
C ASP A 71 -10.53 4.30 -22.62
N TYR A 72 -11.76 3.85 -22.40
CA TYR A 72 -12.83 4.01 -23.38
C TYR A 72 -14.09 4.59 -22.73
N LEU A 73 -14.55 5.73 -23.27
CA LEU A 73 -15.78 6.39 -22.84
C LEU A 73 -17.01 5.66 -23.45
N ILE A 74 -17.66 4.82 -22.65
CA ILE A 74 -18.84 4.03 -23.06
C ILE A 74 -20.05 4.96 -23.19
N SER A 75 -20.30 5.82 -22.21
CA SER A 75 -21.46 6.71 -22.18
C SER A 75 -21.11 8.11 -21.70
N LYS A 76 -21.45 9.12 -22.51
CA LYS A 76 -21.28 10.52 -22.12
C LYS A 76 -22.26 10.98 -21.03
N ARG A 77 -23.46 10.38 -20.97
CA ARG A 77 -24.51 10.80 -20.00
C ARG A 77 -24.15 10.47 -18.55
N GLY A 78 -23.58 9.30 -18.31
CA GLY A 78 -23.18 8.87 -16.98
C GLY A 78 -21.66 8.84 -16.80
N THR A 79 -20.91 9.44 -17.71
CA THR A 79 -19.44 9.39 -17.72
C THR A 79 -18.91 7.99 -17.40
N ILE A 80 -19.51 6.97 -18.06
CA ILE A 80 -19.10 5.57 -17.86
C ILE A 80 -17.87 5.32 -18.71
N ARG A 81 -16.78 4.86 -18.07
CA ARG A 81 -15.52 4.51 -18.71
C ARG A 81 -15.12 3.08 -18.38
N ALA A 82 -14.70 2.33 -19.41
CA ALA A 82 -13.89 1.14 -19.22
C ALA A 82 -12.42 1.55 -19.21
N LYS A 83 -11.62 0.87 -18.38
CA LYS A 83 -10.18 1.09 -18.25
C LYS A 83 -9.47 -0.26 -18.31
N ALA A 84 -8.28 -0.30 -18.88
CA ALA A 84 -7.41 -1.46 -18.84
C ALA A 84 -5.96 -1.02 -18.83
N SER A 85 -5.12 -1.76 -18.13
CA SER A 85 -3.68 -1.57 -18.15
C SER A 85 -2.91 -2.89 -18.13
N VAL A 86 -1.71 -2.86 -18.66
CA VAL A 86 -0.70 -3.89 -18.47
C VAL A 86 0.63 -3.20 -18.26
N SER A 87 1.35 -3.63 -17.22
CA SER A 87 2.65 -3.06 -16.90
C SER A 87 3.65 -4.12 -16.46
N ARG A 88 4.90 -3.91 -16.80
CA ARG A 88 6.01 -4.60 -16.17
C ARG A 88 6.35 -3.89 -14.87
N ASN A 89 6.53 -4.67 -13.80
CA ASN A 89 7.00 -4.20 -12.51
C ASN A 89 8.46 -4.60 -12.33
N TYR A 90 9.22 -3.75 -11.66
CA TYR A 90 10.61 -4.03 -11.32
C TYR A 90 10.96 -3.28 -10.05
N ARG A 91 11.57 -3.98 -9.08
CA ARG A 91 12.02 -3.37 -7.83
C ARG A 91 13.42 -3.88 -7.47
N TYR A 92 14.38 -2.99 -7.44
CA TYR A 92 15.70 -3.29 -6.94
C TYR A 92 15.69 -3.35 -5.40
N PRO A 93 16.44 -4.27 -4.74
CA PRO A 93 16.50 -4.32 -3.29
C PRO A 93 16.92 -2.97 -2.70
N THR A 94 16.26 -2.57 -1.61
CA THR A 94 16.64 -1.33 -0.92
C THR A 94 17.99 -1.48 -0.23
N LEU A 95 18.64 -0.36 0.10
CA LEU A 95 19.87 -0.42 0.90
C LEU A 95 19.64 -1.07 2.27
N ASN A 96 18.40 -0.95 2.80
CA ASN A 96 18.03 -1.61 4.04
C ASN A 96 17.91 -3.13 3.87
N ASP A 97 17.33 -3.60 2.76
CA ASP A 97 17.26 -5.04 2.46
C ASP A 97 18.67 -5.65 2.34
N LEU A 98 19.60 -4.92 1.73
CA LEU A 98 20.95 -5.41 1.48
C LEU A 98 21.86 -5.35 2.72
N TYR A 99 21.79 -4.25 3.51
CA TYR A 99 22.82 -3.90 4.46
C TYR A 99 22.36 -3.70 5.90
N PHE A 100 21.06 -3.89 6.21
CA PHE A 100 20.56 -3.79 7.58
C PHE A 100 21.31 -4.77 8.52
N GLN A 101 21.69 -4.29 9.70
CA GLN A 101 22.40 -5.13 10.68
C GLN A 101 21.61 -5.21 12.00
N PRO A 102 21.40 -6.43 12.54
CA PRO A 102 21.72 -7.73 11.92
C PRO A 102 20.61 -8.16 10.96
N GLY A 103 20.93 -8.79 9.84
CA GLY A 103 19.97 -9.50 9.02
C GLY A 103 19.87 -9.10 7.55
N GLY A 104 20.47 -7.98 7.10
CA GLY A 104 20.49 -7.63 5.68
C GLY A 104 21.14 -8.74 4.83
N ASN A 105 20.72 -8.84 3.56
CA ASN A 105 21.14 -9.88 2.64
C ASN A 105 21.61 -9.29 1.32
N THR A 106 22.91 -9.40 1.06
CA THR A 106 23.55 -8.88 -0.17
C THR A 106 23.33 -9.76 -1.40
N ASP A 107 22.83 -10.98 -1.22
CA ASP A 107 22.59 -11.95 -2.29
C ASP A 107 21.19 -11.81 -2.92
N LEU A 108 20.41 -10.80 -2.48
CA LEU A 108 19.11 -10.52 -3.04
C LEU A 108 19.19 -10.13 -4.51
N VAL A 109 18.29 -10.72 -5.30
CA VAL A 109 18.05 -10.33 -6.69
C VAL A 109 16.84 -9.38 -6.77
N PRO A 110 16.75 -8.54 -7.81
CA PRO A 110 15.60 -7.66 -8.00
C PRO A 110 14.31 -8.43 -8.25
N GLU A 111 13.20 -7.94 -7.69
CA GLU A 111 11.87 -8.41 -8.04
C GLU A 111 11.50 -7.95 -9.44
N SER A 112 10.85 -8.81 -10.21
CA SER A 112 10.28 -8.44 -11.50
C SER A 112 8.95 -9.16 -11.75
N GLY A 113 8.11 -8.57 -12.60
CA GLY A 113 6.81 -9.19 -12.88
C GLY A 113 5.94 -8.38 -13.81
N PHE A 114 4.71 -8.86 -13.98
CA PHE A 114 3.69 -8.20 -14.78
C PHE A 114 2.42 -8.02 -13.96
N SER A 115 1.77 -6.87 -14.15
CA SER A 115 0.44 -6.59 -13.60
C SER A 115 -0.52 -6.25 -14.73
N TYR A 116 -1.74 -6.72 -14.58
CA TYR A 116 -2.87 -6.51 -15.48
C TYR A 116 -4.02 -5.93 -14.65
N ASP A 117 -4.64 -4.87 -15.14
CA ASP A 117 -5.80 -4.26 -14.51
C ASP A 117 -6.90 -4.06 -15.53
N GLY A 118 -8.13 -4.28 -15.09
CA GLY A 118 -9.31 -4.00 -15.89
C GLY A 118 -10.44 -3.49 -15.00
N GLY A 119 -11.13 -2.43 -15.43
CA GLY A 119 -12.15 -1.84 -14.58
C GLY A 119 -13.16 -0.99 -15.32
N ILE A 120 -14.22 -0.67 -14.59
CA ILE A 120 -15.28 0.23 -15.03
C ILE A 120 -15.43 1.32 -13.96
N SER A 121 -15.50 2.56 -14.40
CA SER A 121 -15.84 3.69 -13.54
C SER A 121 -17.05 4.45 -14.09
N PHE A 122 -17.80 5.05 -13.19
CA PHE A 122 -18.89 5.94 -13.54
C PHE A 122 -18.88 7.19 -12.67
N ALA A 123 -19.43 8.28 -13.20
CA ALA A 123 -19.71 9.48 -12.44
C ALA A 123 -20.98 10.11 -12.97
N VAL A 124 -21.93 10.33 -12.07
CA VAL A 124 -23.19 11.00 -12.38
C VAL A 124 -23.45 12.07 -11.34
N GLY A 125 -24.09 13.16 -11.72
CA GLY A 125 -24.38 14.21 -10.75
C GLY A 125 -25.15 15.36 -11.38
N LYS A 126 -25.53 16.28 -10.51
CA LYS A 126 -26.10 17.58 -10.86
C LYS A 126 -25.32 18.62 -10.06
N GLU A 127 -24.65 19.50 -10.78
CA GLU A 127 -23.86 20.57 -10.20
C GLU A 127 -24.59 21.32 -9.09
N GLY A 128 -23.94 21.52 -7.94
CA GLY A 128 -24.49 22.17 -6.78
C GLY A 128 -25.60 21.39 -6.03
N VAL A 129 -25.91 20.15 -6.43
CA VAL A 129 -26.96 19.33 -5.81
C VAL A 129 -26.39 18.00 -5.30
N TYR A 130 -25.84 17.18 -6.17
CA TYR A 130 -25.27 15.89 -5.79
C TYR A 130 -24.22 15.43 -6.80
N SER A 131 -23.30 14.60 -6.33
CA SER A 131 -22.45 13.78 -7.15
C SER A 131 -22.42 12.34 -6.64
N LEU A 132 -22.43 11.39 -7.56
CA LEU A 132 -22.28 9.96 -7.28
C LEU A 132 -21.21 9.41 -8.23
N HIS A 133 -20.21 8.74 -7.70
CA HIS A 133 -19.19 8.10 -8.49
C HIS A 133 -18.86 6.72 -7.95
N GLY A 134 -18.33 5.87 -8.81
CA GLY A 134 -17.91 4.53 -8.41
C GLY A 134 -16.91 3.96 -9.41
N GLU A 135 -16.15 3.02 -8.92
CA GLU A 135 -15.16 2.28 -9.70
C GLU A 135 -15.08 0.84 -9.20
N ALA A 136 -15.06 -0.10 -10.12
CA ALA A 136 -14.75 -1.50 -9.87
C ALA A 136 -13.55 -1.87 -10.72
N THR A 137 -12.49 -2.35 -10.11
CA THR A 137 -11.24 -2.76 -10.76
C THR A 137 -10.93 -4.19 -10.37
N TRP A 138 -10.74 -5.05 -11.35
CA TRP A 138 -10.08 -6.32 -11.20
C TRP A 138 -8.60 -6.15 -11.51
N PHE A 139 -7.75 -6.83 -10.76
CA PHE A 139 -6.31 -6.87 -11.02
C PHE A 139 -5.76 -8.29 -10.89
N ASP A 140 -4.66 -8.52 -11.58
CA ASP A 140 -3.90 -9.76 -11.55
C ASP A 140 -2.41 -9.43 -11.70
N SER A 141 -1.57 -9.91 -10.80
CA SER A 141 -0.15 -9.55 -10.75
C SER A 141 0.70 -10.78 -10.41
N TYR A 142 1.66 -11.05 -11.26
CA TYR A 142 2.69 -12.07 -11.07
C TYR A 142 4.00 -11.38 -10.81
N ILE A 143 4.66 -11.73 -9.71
CA ILE A 143 5.94 -11.14 -9.29
C ILE A 143 6.89 -12.27 -8.95
N ASP A 144 8.00 -12.32 -9.68
CA ASP A 144 9.10 -13.25 -9.44
C ASP A 144 10.07 -12.62 -8.44
N ASP A 145 10.75 -13.47 -7.67
CA ASP A 145 11.79 -13.08 -6.72
C ASP A 145 11.33 -12.07 -5.65
N TRP A 146 10.07 -12.13 -5.22
CA TRP A 146 9.51 -11.24 -4.18
C TRP A 146 10.35 -11.25 -2.92
N ILE A 147 10.76 -10.07 -2.44
CA ILE A 147 11.57 -9.91 -1.23
C ILE A 147 10.66 -9.82 0.00
N LEU A 148 10.81 -10.77 0.89
CA LEU A 148 10.08 -10.81 2.16
C LEU A 148 11.04 -10.96 3.33
N TRP A 149 10.84 -10.12 4.36
CA TRP A 149 11.55 -10.26 5.62
C TRP A 149 10.93 -11.41 6.43
N LEU A 150 11.75 -12.39 6.77
CA LEU A 150 11.35 -13.58 7.51
C LEU A 150 12.24 -13.74 8.75
N PRO A 151 11.69 -14.27 9.87
CA PRO A 151 12.51 -14.65 11.00
C PRO A 151 13.38 -15.84 10.61
N LEU A 152 14.69 -15.72 10.78
CA LEU A 152 15.58 -16.87 10.66
C LEU A 152 15.33 -17.82 11.82
N GLY A 153 15.03 -19.09 11.49
CA GLY A 153 14.86 -20.15 12.48
C GLY A 153 16.15 -20.45 13.26
N GLY A 154 16.03 -21.09 14.42
CA GLY A 154 17.13 -21.43 15.31
C GLY A 154 17.34 -20.43 16.45
N ASN A 155 18.56 -20.31 16.94
CA ASN A 155 18.90 -19.43 18.08
C ASN A 155 19.05 -17.93 17.70
N THR A 156 18.69 -17.55 16.48
CA THR A 156 18.83 -16.17 15.99
C THR A 156 17.47 -15.46 16.03
N ASN A 157 17.38 -14.38 16.80
CA ASN A 157 16.16 -13.57 16.92
C ASN A 157 16.12 -12.38 15.94
N TYR A 158 16.70 -12.50 14.75
CA TYR A 158 16.66 -11.43 13.78
C TYR A 158 15.95 -11.85 12.49
N TRP A 159 15.43 -10.86 11.81
CA TRP A 159 14.75 -11.01 10.53
C TRP A 159 15.73 -10.80 9.40
N THR A 160 15.58 -11.58 8.32
CA THR A 160 16.39 -11.48 7.12
C THR A 160 15.49 -11.39 5.90
N PRO A 161 15.77 -10.52 4.93
CA PRO A 161 15.06 -10.49 3.67
C PRO A 161 15.55 -11.62 2.76
N LEU A 162 14.61 -12.34 2.19
CA LEU A 162 14.86 -13.42 1.24
C LEU A 162 13.98 -13.22 0.01
N ASN A 163 14.46 -13.59 -1.16
CA ASN A 163 13.61 -13.71 -2.33
C ASN A 163 12.73 -14.95 -2.17
N MET A 164 11.41 -14.76 -2.15
CA MET A 164 10.43 -15.82 -2.37
C MET A 164 10.25 -15.94 -3.87
N LYS A 165 10.22 -17.15 -4.42
CA LYS A 165 10.38 -17.30 -5.86
C LYS A 165 9.26 -16.68 -6.66
N ASP A 166 7.98 -16.90 -6.33
CA ASP A 166 6.88 -16.35 -7.13
C ASP A 166 5.70 -15.96 -6.24
N VAL A 167 5.17 -14.80 -6.44
CA VAL A 167 3.95 -14.32 -5.80
C VAL A 167 2.89 -14.02 -6.84
N HIS A 168 1.70 -14.56 -6.64
CA HIS A 168 0.52 -14.22 -7.40
C HIS A 168 -0.45 -13.44 -6.52
N ALA A 169 -0.61 -12.15 -6.81
CA ALA A 169 -1.58 -11.27 -6.18
C ALA A 169 -2.70 -10.94 -7.16
N TYR A 170 -3.94 -11.18 -6.77
CA TYR A 170 -5.10 -10.93 -7.62
C TYR A 170 -6.28 -10.47 -6.79
N GLY A 171 -7.30 -9.92 -7.45
CA GLY A 171 -8.46 -9.51 -6.68
C GLY A 171 -9.35 -8.50 -7.35
N VAL A 172 -10.21 -7.91 -6.52
CA VAL A 172 -11.17 -6.88 -6.89
C VAL A 172 -11.11 -5.74 -5.89
N GLU A 173 -11.05 -4.53 -6.41
CA GLU A 173 -11.20 -3.30 -5.64
C GLU A 173 -12.47 -2.57 -6.06
N LEU A 174 -13.27 -2.15 -5.08
CA LEU A 174 -14.47 -1.35 -5.28
C LEU A 174 -14.28 -0.01 -4.56
N LYS A 175 -14.65 1.07 -5.24
CA LYS A 175 -14.70 2.43 -4.67
C LYS A 175 -16.04 3.05 -5.02
N ALA A 176 -16.66 3.74 -4.07
CA ALA A 176 -17.88 4.49 -4.30
C ALA A 176 -17.88 5.76 -3.45
N GLY A 177 -18.42 6.84 -4.01
CA GLY A 177 -18.58 8.08 -3.28
C GLY A 177 -19.87 8.80 -3.67
N TYR A 178 -20.46 9.44 -2.67
CA TYR A 178 -21.68 10.22 -2.80
C TYR A 178 -21.52 11.52 -2.02
N ASP A 179 -21.72 12.63 -2.71
CA ASP A 179 -21.79 13.96 -2.10
C ASP A 179 -23.15 14.60 -2.40
N ARG A 180 -23.72 15.29 -1.43
CA ARG A 180 -25.00 15.99 -1.56
C ARG A 180 -25.03 17.30 -0.80
N MET A 181 -25.44 18.35 -1.48
CA MET A 181 -25.86 19.58 -0.85
C MET A 181 -27.27 19.41 -0.31
N LEU A 182 -27.43 19.32 1.01
CA LEU A 182 -28.73 19.20 1.67
C LEU A 182 -29.45 20.56 1.74
N SER A 183 -28.63 21.62 1.88
CA SER A 183 -29.08 23.03 1.84
C SER A 183 -27.86 23.91 1.49
N LYS A 184 -28.03 25.23 1.48
CA LYS A 184 -26.91 26.19 1.29
C LYS A 184 -25.82 26.08 2.38
N GLU A 185 -26.18 25.55 3.55
CA GLU A 185 -25.30 25.47 4.70
C GLU A 185 -24.86 24.04 5.04
N TRP A 186 -25.60 23.03 4.60
CA TRP A 186 -25.38 21.64 4.93
C TRP A 186 -24.93 20.83 3.72
N GLN A 187 -23.82 20.12 3.88
CA GLN A 187 -23.32 19.16 2.90
C GLN A 187 -23.05 17.82 3.56
N LEU A 188 -23.48 16.76 2.92
CA LEU A 188 -23.20 15.37 3.28
C LEU A 188 -22.28 14.75 2.24
N GLY A 189 -21.27 14.01 2.68
CA GLY A 189 -20.41 13.18 1.84
C GLY A 189 -20.26 11.78 2.45
N LEU A 190 -20.18 10.77 1.60
CA LEU A 190 -19.93 9.39 1.98
C LEU A 190 -19.00 8.77 0.96
N ASP A 191 -17.84 8.26 1.39
CA ASP A 191 -16.93 7.50 0.57
C ASP A 191 -16.72 6.12 1.17
N GLY A 192 -16.65 5.11 0.32
CA GLY A 192 -16.37 3.76 0.70
C GLY A 192 -15.38 3.10 -0.26
N ASN A 193 -14.56 2.23 0.27
CA ASN A 193 -13.74 1.31 -0.49
C ASN A 193 -13.81 -0.09 0.11
N PHE A 194 -13.66 -1.08 -0.75
CA PHE A 194 -13.54 -2.48 -0.39
C PHE A 194 -12.49 -3.12 -1.29
N SER A 195 -11.65 -3.96 -0.70
CA SER A 195 -10.65 -4.73 -1.44
C SER A 195 -10.70 -6.19 -1.01
N TRP A 196 -10.71 -7.07 -2.00
CA TRP A 196 -10.45 -8.49 -1.87
C TRP A 196 -9.16 -8.80 -2.63
N THR A 197 -8.08 -9.10 -1.90
CA THR A 197 -6.71 -9.10 -2.43
C THR A 197 -5.91 -10.31 -1.96
N PRO A 198 -6.28 -11.55 -2.34
CA PRO A 198 -5.42 -12.70 -2.12
C PRO A 198 -4.04 -12.48 -2.73
N SER A 199 -3.01 -12.84 -1.97
CA SER A 199 -1.61 -12.76 -2.40
C SER A 199 -0.94 -14.05 -1.96
N VAL A 200 -0.70 -14.97 -2.88
CA VAL A 200 -0.27 -16.32 -2.57
C VAL A 200 1.14 -16.59 -3.10
N ASN A 201 1.90 -17.36 -2.32
CA ASN A 201 3.18 -17.88 -2.77
C ASN A 201 2.96 -18.98 -3.81
N ARG A 202 3.60 -18.85 -4.97
CA ARG A 202 3.64 -19.85 -6.03
C ARG A 202 5.04 -20.41 -6.30
N GLY A 203 6.03 -19.92 -5.59
CA GLY A 203 7.40 -20.38 -5.72
C GLY A 203 7.61 -21.81 -5.22
N GLU A 204 8.68 -22.43 -5.66
CA GLU A 204 9.08 -23.75 -5.18
C GLU A 204 9.40 -23.70 -3.67
N ALA A 205 9.19 -24.84 -3.00
CA ALA A 205 9.52 -25.01 -1.62
C ALA A 205 11.03 -24.83 -1.36
N PHE A 206 11.40 -24.04 -0.36
CA PHE A 206 12.80 -23.85 0.06
C PHE A 206 13.41 -25.14 0.65
N SER A 207 12.57 -26.02 1.19
CA SER A 207 13.00 -27.27 1.81
C SER A 207 11.85 -28.30 1.81
N LYS A 208 12.17 -29.55 2.13
CA LYS A 208 11.15 -30.62 2.26
C LYS A 208 10.07 -30.34 3.31
N GLY A 209 10.31 -29.42 4.25
CA GLY A 209 9.37 -29.03 5.31
C GLY A 209 8.61 -27.75 4.99
N ASP A 210 8.90 -27.06 3.90
CA ASP A 210 8.23 -25.83 3.51
C ASP A 210 6.81 -26.11 3.03
N ARG A 211 5.84 -25.50 3.72
CA ARG A 211 4.39 -25.61 3.43
C ARG A 211 3.82 -24.30 2.90
N SER A 212 4.65 -23.39 2.41
CA SER A 212 4.24 -22.05 1.97
C SER A 212 3.60 -22.01 0.58
N LEU A 213 3.80 -23.05 -0.24
CA LEU A 213 3.25 -23.10 -1.60
C LEU A 213 1.71 -23.02 -1.59
N GLY A 214 1.16 -22.10 -2.37
CA GLY A 214 -0.28 -21.83 -2.46
C GLY A 214 -0.86 -21.14 -1.22
N ARG A 215 -0.04 -20.69 -0.28
CA ARG A 215 -0.47 -20.02 0.95
C ARG A 215 -0.42 -18.51 0.83
N GLN A 216 -1.33 -17.87 1.56
CA GLN A 216 -1.38 -16.40 1.68
C GLN A 216 -0.08 -15.85 2.26
N LEU A 217 0.39 -14.72 1.74
CA LEU A 217 1.54 -14.03 2.29
C LEU A 217 1.28 -13.57 3.73
N PRO A 218 2.29 -13.68 4.62
CA PRO A 218 2.18 -13.18 5.99
C PRO A 218 1.87 -11.68 6.03
N TYR A 219 1.07 -11.27 7.02
CA TYR A 219 0.67 -9.89 7.31
C TYR A 219 -0.11 -9.17 6.20
N VAL A 220 -0.48 -9.84 5.13
CA VAL A 220 -1.32 -9.31 4.06
C VAL A 220 -2.78 -9.69 4.32
N PRO A 221 -3.70 -8.73 4.57
CA PRO A 221 -5.11 -9.03 4.75
C PRO A 221 -5.73 -9.44 3.41
N VAL A 222 -6.59 -10.47 3.43
CA VAL A 222 -7.34 -10.89 2.24
C VAL A 222 -8.49 -9.91 1.95
N TYR A 223 -9.10 -9.38 3.01
CA TYR A 223 -10.18 -8.41 2.89
C TYR A 223 -9.84 -7.14 3.65
N SER A 224 -10.13 -6.00 3.06
CA SER A 224 -10.12 -4.72 3.74
C SER A 224 -11.27 -3.84 3.26
N ALA A 225 -11.79 -2.98 4.14
CA ALA A 225 -12.82 -2.02 3.80
C ALA A 225 -12.62 -0.74 4.61
N ALA A 226 -13.01 0.38 4.04
CA ALA A 226 -13.12 1.63 4.78
C ALA A 226 -14.33 2.43 4.31
N VAL A 227 -14.95 3.13 5.24
CA VAL A 227 -16.03 4.08 4.98
C VAL A 227 -15.72 5.39 5.68
N THR A 228 -15.87 6.49 4.98
CA THR A 228 -15.70 7.84 5.53
C THR A 228 -16.98 8.64 5.31
N GLY A 229 -17.66 8.99 6.40
CA GLY A 229 -18.77 9.94 6.41
C GLY A 229 -18.27 11.35 6.68
N ARG A 230 -18.77 12.31 5.92
CA ARG A 230 -18.48 13.74 6.08
C ARG A 230 -19.78 14.51 6.22
N LEU A 231 -19.89 15.31 7.26
CA LEU A 231 -20.98 16.25 7.44
C LEU A 231 -20.41 17.65 7.63
N ALA A 232 -20.74 18.55 6.73
CA ALA A 232 -20.34 19.94 6.83
C ALA A 232 -21.55 20.83 7.14
N TYR A 233 -21.37 21.74 8.08
CA TYR A 233 -22.34 22.79 8.42
C TYR A 233 -21.60 24.13 8.55
N LYS A 234 -21.84 25.05 7.62
CA LYS A 234 -21.13 26.32 7.54
C LYS A 234 -19.60 26.10 7.56
N SER A 235 -18.96 26.55 8.64
CA SER A 235 -17.53 26.42 8.85
C SER A 235 -17.12 25.22 9.70
N TRP A 236 -18.06 24.35 10.09
CA TRP A 236 -17.80 23.13 10.82
C TRP A 236 -17.78 21.92 9.88
N ARG A 237 -16.88 20.98 10.14
CA ARG A 237 -16.79 19.70 9.43
C ARG A 237 -16.63 18.57 10.44
N LEU A 238 -17.52 17.61 10.38
CA LEU A 238 -17.44 16.36 11.14
C LEU A 238 -17.10 15.25 10.17
N LEU A 239 -16.04 14.48 10.49
CA LEU A 239 -15.65 13.28 9.77
C LEU A 239 -15.77 12.09 10.71
N TYR A 240 -16.34 11.02 10.22
CA TYR A 240 -16.33 9.71 10.85
C TYR A 240 -15.69 8.73 9.89
N LYS A 241 -14.65 8.03 10.34
CA LYS A 241 -13.94 7.01 9.57
C LYS A 241 -14.07 5.67 10.25
N TRP A 242 -14.55 4.70 9.50
CA TRP A 242 -14.56 3.29 9.87
C TRP A 242 -13.63 2.52 8.95
N CYS A 243 -12.82 1.58 9.51
CA CYS A 243 -11.96 0.70 8.75
C CYS A 243 -12.08 -0.72 9.29
N TYR A 244 -12.03 -1.68 8.38
CA TYR A 244 -11.96 -3.12 8.65
C TYR A 244 -10.74 -3.73 7.98
N TYR A 245 -10.04 -4.58 8.71
CA TYR A 245 -9.00 -5.46 8.17
C TYR A 245 -9.28 -6.89 8.63
N SER A 246 -9.27 -7.83 7.68
CA SER A 246 -9.42 -9.25 7.98
C SER A 246 -8.22 -9.77 8.79
N GLU A 247 -8.37 -10.95 9.35
CA GLU A 247 -7.24 -11.67 9.95
C GLU A 247 -6.07 -11.82 8.98
N ARG A 248 -4.87 -11.89 9.52
CA ARG A 248 -3.63 -12.03 8.74
C ARG A 248 -2.77 -13.11 9.35
N PHE A 249 -2.23 -13.97 8.51
CA PHE A 249 -1.26 -14.95 8.95
C PHE A 249 0.07 -14.27 9.31
N THR A 250 0.76 -14.82 10.28
CA THR A 250 2.10 -14.36 10.68
C THR A 250 3.20 -15.26 10.12
N MET A 251 2.82 -16.45 9.66
CA MET A 251 3.71 -17.49 9.14
C MET A 251 3.35 -17.85 7.72
N THR A 252 4.34 -18.20 6.93
CA THR A 252 4.18 -18.63 5.53
C THR A 252 3.36 -19.91 5.38
N SER A 253 3.29 -20.76 6.41
CA SER A 253 2.48 -21.99 6.41
C SER A 253 0.99 -21.76 6.61
N ASN A 254 0.57 -20.53 6.96
CA ASN A 254 -0.80 -20.17 7.33
C ASN A 254 -1.39 -21.04 8.46
N ALA A 255 -0.59 -21.40 9.42
CA ALA A 255 -1.05 -22.20 10.54
C ALA A 255 -1.93 -21.37 11.49
N PHE A 256 -3.13 -21.86 11.80
CA PHE A 256 -4.01 -21.28 12.82
C PHE A 256 -3.53 -21.71 14.21
N THR A 257 -2.61 -20.95 14.77
CA THR A 257 -2.10 -21.14 16.15
C THR A 257 -2.15 -19.80 16.86
N TYR A 258 -1.99 -19.79 18.17
CA TYR A 258 -1.99 -18.55 18.98
C TYR A 258 -1.00 -17.49 18.47
N THR A 259 0.12 -17.90 17.90
CA THR A 259 1.13 -17.01 17.29
C THR A 259 1.10 -17.02 15.77
N GLY A 260 0.24 -17.82 15.14
CA GLY A 260 0.20 -18.05 13.69
C GLY A 260 -0.67 -17.07 12.92
N ASN A 261 -1.49 -16.29 13.63
CA ASN A 261 -2.34 -15.28 13.02
C ASN A 261 -2.50 -14.04 13.91
N VAL A 262 -2.82 -12.93 13.29
CA VAL A 262 -3.26 -11.69 13.92
C VAL A 262 -4.75 -11.56 13.63
N PRO A 263 -5.60 -11.38 14.66
CA PRO A 263 -7.04 -11.25 14.49
C PRO A 263 -7.44 -10.10 13.56
N TYR A 264 -8.67 -10.16 13.05
CA TYR A 264 -9.28 -9.00 12.41
C TYR A 264 -9.48 -7.86 13.42
N TYR A 265 -9.59 -6.64 12.94
CA TYR A 265 -9.94 -5.50 13.77
C TYR A 265 -10.75 -4.45 13.02
N LEU A 266 -11.46 -3.65 13.79
CA LEU A 266 -12.31 -2.56 13.35
C LEU A 266 -11.80 -1.26 13.97
N MET A 267 -11.50 -0.26 13.16
CA MET A 267 -11.06 1.05 13.65
C MET A 267 -12.13 2.10 13.39
N ASN A 268 -12.37 2.94 14.37
CA ASN A 268 -13.35 4.01 14.33
C ASN A 268 -12.71 5.30 14.81
N ASP A 269 -12.65 6.29 13.92
CA ASP A 269 -12.10 7.62 14.22
C ASP A 269 -13.16 8.69 14.01
N VAL A 270 -13.15 9.70 14.85
CA VAL A 270 -13.97 10.92 14.69
C VAL A 270 -13.07 12.13 14.66
N THR A 271 -13.30 13.02 13.73
CA THR A 271 -12.59 14.31 13.65
C THR A 271 -13.60 15.44 13.51
N LEU A 272 -13.48 16.44 14.35
CA LEU A 272 -14.22 17.70 14.24
C LEU A 272 -13.24 18.80 13.83
N GLU A 273 -13.56 19.49 12.75
CA GLU A 273 -12.79 20.61 12.22
C GLU A 273 -13.62 21.89 12.23
N LYS A 274 -13.00 22.99 12.64
CA LYS A 274 -13.58 24.33 12.55
C LYS A 274 -12.68 25.20 11.68
N LEU A 275 -13.26 25.77 10.63
CA LEU A 275 -12.62 26.74 9.76
C LEU A 275 -12.88 28.16 10.28
N PHE A 276 -11.85 28.97 10.27
CA PHE A 276 -11.88 30.39 10.64
C PHE A 276 -11.30 31.21 9.49
N SER A 277 -12.04 32.22 9.05
CA SER A 277 -11.58 33.15 8.03
C SER A 277 -11.37 34.52 8.65
N ALA A 278 -10.15 35.03 8.65
CA ALA A 278 -9.83 36.40 9.00
C ALA A 278 -9.45 37.16 7.72
N ARG A 279 -9.43 38.48 7.80
CA ARG A 279 -9.14 39.35 6.63
C ARG A 279 -7.79 39.06 5.96
N TRP A 280 -6.85 38.46 6.69
CA TRP A 280 -5.44 38.29 6.29
C TRP A 280 -5.02 36.81 6.23
N ALA A 281 -5.80 35.87 6.76
CA ALA A 281 -5.50 34.45 6.72
C ALA A 281 -6.74 33.57 7.00
N ASP A 282 -6.72 32.36 6.48
CA ASP A 282 -7.64 31.28 6.84
C ASP A 282 -6.89 30.26 7.70
N PHE A 283 -7.53 29.81 8.76
CA PHE A 283 -6.99 28.73 9.61
C PHE A 283 -8.04 27.67 9.89
N SER A 284 -7.56 26.47 10.20
CA SER A 284 -8.41 25.41 10.73
C SER A 284 -7.88 24.91 12.06
N VAL A 285 -8.80 24.57 12.94
CA VAL A 285 -8.51 23.84 14.18
C VAL A 285 -9.21 22.47 14.04
N LYS A 286 -8.45 21.41 14.28
CA LYS A 286 -8.94 20.03 14.23
C LYS A 286 -8.79 19.40 15.60
N ALA A 287 -9.83 18.69 16.05
CA ALA A 287 -9.77 17.81 17.19
C ALA A 287 -10.20 16.43 16.74
N ALA A 288 -9.39 15.42 17.02
CA ALA A 288 -9.66 14.06 16.62
C ALA A 288 -9.60 13.09 17.80
N VAL A 289 -10.50 12.12 17.80
CA VAL A 289 -10.47 10.93 18.64
C VAL A 289 -10.20 9.75 17.74
N LYS A 290 -9.08 9.10 17.93
CA LYS A 290 -8.68 7.89 17.21
C LYS A 290 -8.99 6.68 18.06
N ASN A 291 -9.36 5.57 17.40
CA ASN A 291 -9.77 4.35 18.06
C ASN A 291 -10.87 4.62 19.11
N LEU A 292 -11.96 5.24 18.65
CA LEU A 292 -13.08 5.75 19.48
C LEU A 292 -13.66 4.71 20.46
N PHE A 293 -13.64 3.43 20.10
CA PHE A 293 -14.20 2.35 20.90
C PHE A 293 -13.14 1.57 21.68
N ASP A 294 -11.91 2.09 21.73
CA ASP A 294 -10.77 1.49 22.45
C ASP A 294 -10.52 0.01 22.08
N GLU A 295 -10.60 -0.28 20.77
CA GLU A 295 -10.36 -1.61 20.25
C GLU A 295 -8.93 -2.05 20.55
N GLU A 296 -8.78 -3.18 21.23
CA GLU A 296 -7.48 -3.82 21.41
C GLU A 296 -7.09 -4.55 20.13
N TYR A 297 -6.10 -4.04 19.42
CA TYR A 297 -5.67 -4.62 18.16
C TYR A 297 -4.15 -4.70 18.02
N VAL A 298 -3.73 -5.58 17.13
CA VAL A 298 -2.33 -5.82 16.82
C VAL A 298 -2.16 -5.78 15.31
N SER A 299 -1.25 -4.96 14.81
CA SER A 299 -0.90 -4.93 13.38
C SER A 299 0.22 -5.91 13.03
N VAL A 300 1.16 -6.08 13.96
CA VAL A 300 2.27 -7.03 13.89
C VAL A 300 2.37 -7.75 15.23
N LEU A 301 2.55 -9.06 15.20
CA LEU A 301 2.63 -9.91 16.40
C LEU A 301 3.67 -9.35 17.38
N GLY A 302 3.29 -9.26 18.66
CA GLY A 302 4.15 -8.73 19.71
C GLY A 302 4.32 -7.21 19.72
N ARG A 303 3.60 -6.47 18.89
CA ARG A 303 3.59 -5.00 18.87
C ARG A 303 2.19 -4.48 19.19
N PRO A 304 1.89 -4.19 20.48
CA PRO A 304 0.60 -3.60 20.84
C PRO A 304 0.45 -2.24 20.17
N MET A 305 -0.75 -1.95 19.74
CA MET A 305 -1.12 -0.69 19.09
C MET A 305 -1.77 0.25 20.11
N PRO A 306 -1.75 1.58 19.84
CA PRO A 306 -2.39 2.54 20.72
C PRO A 306 -3.89 2.25 20.90
N GLY A 307 -4.40 2.31 22.12
CA GLY A 307 -5.81 2.40 22.41
C GLY A 307 -6.41 3.74 21.98
N ILE A 308 -7.51 4.14 22.62
CA ILE A 308 -8.11 5.47 22.37
C ILE A 308 -7.08 6.57 22.57
N ASN A 309 -6.96 7.49 21.61
CA ASN A 309 -6.04 8.62 21.68
C ASN A 309 -6.63 9.88 21.05
N PHE A 310 -6.09 11.04 21.44
CA PHE A 310 -6.60 12.34 21.07
C PHE A 310 -5.52 13.16 20.35
N GLU A 311 -5.92 13.87 19.30
CA GLU A 311 -5.06 14.77 18.53
C GLU A 311 -5.74 16.15 18.41
N ILE A 312 -4.96 17.23 18.47
CA ILE A 312 -5.42 18.61 18.26
C ILE A 312 -4.53 19.28 17.24
#